data_afb947c012fa8b27fc48bcbdcf9a093f
#
_entry.id   afb947c012fa8b27fc48bcbdcf9a093f
#
_cell.length_a   1.000
_cell.length_b   1.000
_cell.length_c   1.000
_cell.angle_alpha   90.00
_cell.angle_beta   90.00
_cell.angle_gamma   90.00
#
_symmetry.space_group_name_H-M   'P 1'
#
loop_
_entity.id
_entity.type
_entity.pdbx_description
1 polymer ?
#
loop_
_entity_poly.entity_id
_entity_poly.type
_entity_poly.pdbx_seq_one_letter_code
_entity_poly.pdbx_strand_id
1 'polypeptide(L)'
;MPIKIADSLPARAVLESENIFVMTEHRAATQDIRPLRIGLLNLMPLKIITETQILRCLSNTPIQIEVDLIHTETYHSKNTPEDHLLTFYKTFDDIRDQKYDGFIITGAPVETMPFEEVEYWKELTEIMDWTKTHVHSTLHICWGAQAGLYYHYGIPKYMLPEKMSGIFKHHVLRPKEPLLRGFDDIFCAPHSRHTEVRAADIRKDERLTILAESHEAGVHIVEAMNGRQIFVLGHGEYDADTLKKEYERDLAKGMNPEVPRHYFRNDDPNEDVLVTWKAHANLFYTNWVNYYVYQTTPYYLDKM
;
A
#
# COMPACT_ATOMS: atom_id res chain seq x y z
N MET A 1 5.71 1.41 20.25
CA MET A 1 4.96 0.21 20.65
C MET A 1 4.45 -0.46 19.40
N PRO A 2 4.36 -1.79 19.37
CA PRO A 2 4.19 -2.53 18.11
C PRO A 2 2.74 -2.63 17.64
N ILE A 3 2.57 -3.11 16.41
CA ILE A 3 1.27 -3.51 15.85
C ILE A 3 0.60 -4.53 16.77
N LYS A 4 -0.69 -4.31 17.05
CA LYS A 4 -1.57 -5.30 17.65
C LYS A 4 -2.18 -6.16 16.54
N ILE A 5 -1.99 -7.47 16.65
CA ILE A 5 -2.53 -8.46 15.71
C ILE A 5 -3.17 -9.62 16.46
N ALA A 6 -4.08 -10.33 15.80
CA ALA A 6 -4.68 -11.54 16.35
C ALA A 6 -3.60 -12.58 16.69
N ASP A 7 -3.73 -13.27 17.81
CA ASP A 7 -2.73 -14.23 18.31
C ASP A 7 -2.48 -15.36 17.30
N SER A 8 -3.50 -15.76 16.53
CA SER A 8 -3.45 -16.84 15.53
C SER A 8 -3.15 -16.37 14.10
N LEU A 9 -2.92 -15.06 13.87
CA LEU A 9 -2.65 -14.55 12.53
C LEU A 9 -1.33 -15.11 12.00
N PRO A 10 -1.28 -15.74 10.78
CA PRO A 10 -0.05 -16.31 10.21
C PRO A 10 1.10 -15.32 10.10
N ALA A 11 0.82 -14.05 9.82
CA ALA A 11 1.82 -12.98 9.77
C ALA A 11 2.64 -12.86 11.06
N ARG A 12 2.08 -13.20 12.23
CA ARG A 12 2.77 -13.16 13.52
C ARG A 12 4.07 -13.96 13.50
N ALA A 13 4.00 -15.23 13.09
CA ALA A 13 5.18 -16.11 13.08
C ALA A 13 6.29 -15.58 12.15
N VAL A 14 5.92 -15.00 11.01
CA VAL A 14 6.85 -14.40 10.06
C VAL A 14 7.53 -13.18 10.68
N LEU A 15 6.75 -12.23 11.23
CA LEU A 15 7.26 -11.00 11.83
C LEU A 15 8.17 -11.29 13.03
N GLU A 16 7.78 -12.20 13.93
CA GLU A 16 8.60 -12.61 15.07
C GLU A 16 9.92 -13.27 14.63
N SER A 17 9.90 -14.07 13.55
CA SER A 17 11.13 -14.69 12.98
C SER A 17 12.10 -13.64 12.40
N GLU A 18 11.60 -12.48 12.00
CA GLU A 18 12.37 -11.34 11.50
C GLU A 18 12.82 -10.39 12.64
N ASN A 19 12.65 -10.78 13.91
CA ASN A 19 12.89 -9.95 15.11
C ASN A 19 12.03 -8.66 15.14
N ILE A 20 10.89 -8.66 14.47
CA ILE A 20 9.91 -7.58 14.53
C ILE A 20 8.98 -7.88 15.70
N PHE A 21 8.95 -6.96 16.68
CA PHE A 21 8.08 -7.12 17.83
C PHE A 21 6.64 -6.80 17.47
N VAL A 22 5.74 -7.76 17.65
CA VAL A 22 4.30 -7.60 17.50
C VAL A 22 3.61 -7.71 18.85
N MET A 23 2.49 -7.02 19.03
CA MET A 23 1.69 -7.08 20.23
C MET A 23 0.49 -8.00 20.02
N THR A 24 0.35 -9.00 20.87
CA THR A 24 -0.84 -9.86 20.87
C THR A 24 -2.03 -9.15 21.48
N GLU A 25 -3.24 -9.60 21.15
CA GLU A 25 -4.48 -9.04 21.74
C GLU A 25 -4.48 -9.14 23.27
N HIS A 26 -4.05 -10.28 23.80
CA HIS A 26 -3.96 -10.49 25.25
C HIS A 26 -3.03 -9.48 25.93
N ARG A 27 -1.87 -9.18 25.32
CA ARG A 27 -0.92 -8.20 25.88
C ARG A 27 -1.43 -6.77 25.74
N ALA A 28 -2.08 -6.44 24.63
CA ALA A 28 -2.63 -5.10 24.38
C ALA A 28 -3.73 -4.75 25.40
N ALA A 29 -4.58 -5.71 25.78
CA ALA A 29 -5.66 -5.53 26.73
C ALA A 29 -5.19 -5.11 28.14
N THR A 30 -3.89 -5.22 28.44
CA THR A 30 -3.32 -4.82 29.74
C THR A 30 -2.72 -3.41 29.75
N GLN A 31 -2.85 -2.65 28.64
CA GLN A 31 -2.29 -1.30 28.50
C GLN A 31 -3.40 -0.26 28.37
N ASP A 32 -3.33 0.81 29.16
CA ASP A 32 -4.26 1.95 29.08
C ASP A 32 -3.74 3.00 28.07
N ILE A 33 -3.76 2.64 26.79
CA ILE A 33 -3.32 3.49 25.67
C ILE A 33 -4.36 3.40 24.57
N ARG A 34 -4.76 4.54 23.99
CA ARG A 34 -5.54 4.54 22.76
C ARG A 34 -4.62 4.16 21.59
N PRO A 35 -4.74 2.98 21.02
CA PRO A 35 -4.02 2.64 19.80
C PRO A 35 -4.56 3.43 18.61
N LEU A 36 -3.73 3.63 17.59
CA LEU A 36 -4.22 4.07 16.29
C LEU A 36 -4.98 2.93 15.61
N ARG A 37 -6.10 3.23 15.01
CA ARG A 37 -6.89 2.26 14.23
C ARG A 37 -6.60 2.46 12.74
N ILE A 38 -6.06 1.43 12.09
CA ILE A 38 -5.78 1.43 10.66
C ILE A 38 -6.58 0.31 9.99
N GLY A 39 -7.39 0.66 8.97
CA GLY A 39 -8.02 -0.32 8.10
C GLY A 39 -7.09 -0.70 6.94
N LEU A 40 -7.06 -1.96 6.56
CA LEU A 40 -6.34 -2.46 5.39
C LEU A 40 -7.31 -3.16 4.44
N LEU A 41 -7.80 -2.45 3.43
CA LEU A 41 -8.56 -3.03 2.32
C LEU A 41 -7.59 -3.75 1.38
N ASN A 42 -7.54 -5.07 1.51
CA ASN A 42 -6.60 -5.91 0.78
C ASN A 42 -7.27 -6.48 -0.49
N LEU A 43 -7.01 -5.85 -1.62
CA LEU A 43 -7.53 -6.24 -2.94
C LEU A 43 -6.64 -7.27 -3.66
N MET A 44 -5.47 -7.59 -3.08
CA MET A 44 -4.52 -8.53 -3.67
C MET A 44 -5.03 -9.98 -3.60
N PRO A 45 -4.71 -10.82 -4.60
CA PRO A 45 -5.15 -12.21 -4.63
C PRO A 45 -4.46 -13.09 -3.58
N LEU A 46 -3.20 -12.81 -3.26
CA LEU A 46 -2.40 -13.51 -2.23
C LEU A 46 -2.42 -12.70 -0.93
N LYS A 47 -3.59 -12.66 -0.27
CA LYS A 47 -3.84 -11.78 0.88
C LYS A 47 -2.85 -11.99 2.03
N ILE A 48 -2.51 -13.23 2.37
CA ILE A 48 -1.58 -13.57 3.47
C ILE A 48 -0.19 -12.96 3.25
N ILE A 49 0.29 -12.92 2.01
CA ILE A 49 1.58 -12.31 1.68
C ILE A 49 1.49 -10.80 1.82
N THR A 50 0.46 -10.18 1.23
CA THR A 50 0.29 -8.73 1.24
C THR A 50 0.06 -8.19 2.64
N GLU A 51 -0.77 -8.86 3.47
CA GLU A 51 -0.98 -8.46 4.86
C GLU A 51 0.36 -8.49 5.65
N THR A 52 1.17 -9.55 5.46
CA THR A 52 2.48 -9.64 6.11
C THR A 52 3.42 -8.50 5.69
N GLN A 53 3.46 -8.17 4.39
CA GLN A 53 4.28 -7.09 3.85
C GLN A 53 3.88 -5.73 4.42
N ILE A 54 2.60 -5.41 4.43
CA ILE A 54 2.08 -4.14 4.98
C ILE A 54 2.26 -4.08 6.49
N LEU A 55 1.94 -5.14 7.22
CA LEU A 55 2.12 -5.21 8.67
C LEU A 55 3.58 -5.01 9.08
N ARG A 56 4.53 -5.56 8.31
CA ARG A 56 5.97 -5.32 8.53
C ARG A 56 6.32 -3.84 8.42
N CYS A 57 5.81 -3.13 7.40
CA CYS A 57 6.04 -1.70 7.23
C CYS A 57 5.43 -0.88 8.36
N LEU A 58 4.20 -1.20 8.79
CA LEU A 58 3.51 -0.51 9.86
C LEU A 58 4.12 -0.77 11.25
N SER A 59 4.83 -1.89 11.44
CA SER A 59 5.42 -2.24 12.73
C SER A 59 6.68 -1.45 13.09
N ASN A 60 7.27 -0.72 12.14
CA ASN A 60 8.48 0.07 12.36
C ASN A 60 8.19 1.44 13.02
N THR A 61 7.40 1.46 14.09
CA THR A 61 7.03 2.65 14.86
C THR A 61 6.89 2.33 16.34
N PRO A 62 7.17 3.27 17.26
CA PRO A 62 6.87 3.10 18.67
C PRO A 62 5.38 3.27 19.01
N ILE A 63 4.55 3.69 18.06
CA ILE A 63 3.12 3.93 18.28
C ILE A 63 2.36 2.61 18.20
N GLN A 64 1.42 2.38 19.12
CA GLN A 64 0.56 1.21 19.06
C GLN A 64 -0.48 1.36 17.96
N ILE A 65 -0.57 0.34 17.11
CA ILE A 65 -1.50 0.30 15.98
C ILE A 65 -2.35 -0.97 16.08
N GLU A 66 -3.66 -0.81 15.91
CA GLU A 66 -4.61 -1.90 15.66
C GLU A 66 -4.94 -1.90 14.17
N VAL A 67 -4.84 -3.07 13.52
CA VAL A 67 -5.14 -3.20 12.10
C VAL A 67 -6.36 -4.09 11.91
N ASP A 68 -7.39 -3.53 11.27
CA ASP A 68 -8.52 -4.28 10.76
C ASP A 68 -8.23 -4.69 9.32
N LEU A 69 -8.20 -5.99 9.04
CA LEU A 69 -8.07 -6.53 7.69
C LEU A 69 -9.45 -6.55 7.03
N ILE A 70 -9.55 -5.99 5.81
CA ILE A 70 -10.84 -5.82 5.13
C ILE A 70 -10.73 -6.39 3.72
N HIS A 71 -11.78 -7.08 3.28
CA HIS A 71 -11.93 -7.55 1.90
C HIS A 71 -13.25 -7.08 1.29
N THR A 72 -13.34 -7.10 -0.03
CA THR A 72 -14.58 -6.84 -0.76
C THR A 72 -15.51 -8.04 -0.68
N GLU A 73 -16.82 -7.82 -0.48
CA GLU A 73 -17.84 -8.87 -0.47
C GLU A 73 -18.21 -9.32 -1.88
N THR A 74 -18.23 -8.39 -2.81
CA THR A 74 -18.63 -8.63 -4.21
C THR A 74 -17.66 -9.51 -4.99
N TYR A 75 -16.45 -9.76 -4.45
CA TYR A 75 -15.44 -10.59 -5.09
C TYR A 75 -14.95 -11.72 -4.17
N HIS A 76 -15.13 -12.96 -4.60
CA HIS A 76 -14.62 -14.14 -3.90
C HIS A 76 -13.16 -14.41 -4.27
N SER A 77 -12.26 -14.28 -3.30
CA SER A 77 -10.84 -14.57 -3.49
C SER A 77 -10.62 -16.06 -3.80
N LYS A 78 -10.01 -16.34 -4.95
CA LYS A 78 -9.71 -17.73 -5.39
C LYS A 78 -8.40 -18.28 -4.81
N ASN A 79 -7.54 -17.43 -4.27
CA ASN A 79 -6.17 -17.77 -3.87
C ASN A 79 -5.92 -17.60 -2.36
N THR A 80 -6.94 -17.27 -1.59
CA THR A 80 -6.86 -17.18 -0.13
C THR A 80 -7.85 -18.16 0.47
N PRO A 81 -7.44 -19.00 1.45
CA PRO A 81 -8.33 -19.94 2.12
C PRO A 81 -9.55 -19.22 2.73
N GLU A 82 -10.74 -19.77 2.56
CA GLU A 82 -11.97 -19.18 3.09
C GLU A 82 -11.93 -19.06 4.62
N ASP A 83 -11.42 -20.06 5.31
CA ASP A 83 -11.24 -20.05 6.77
C ASP A 83 -10.38 -18.88 7.24
N HIS A 84 -9.36 -18.49 6.46
CA HIS A 84 -8.52 -17.33 6.76
C HIS A 84 -9.33 -16.01 6.66
N LEU A 85 -10.15 -15.87 5.61
CA LEU A 85 -11.02 -14.72 5.43
C LEU A 85 -12.04 -14.61 6.56
N LEU A 86 -12.75 -15.70 6.86
CA LEU A 86 -13.76 -15.74 7.92
C LEU A 86 -13.19 -15.45 9.31
N THR A 87 -11.93 -15.82 9.55
CA THR A 87 -11.30 -15.66 10.87
C THR A 87 -10.72 -14.26 11.08
N PHE A 88 -10.11 -13.66 10.06
CA PHE A 88 -9.26 -12.48 10.22
C PHE A 88 -9.76 -11.25 9.47
N TYR A 89 -10.62 -11.41 8.47
CA TYR A 89 -11.07 -10.31 7.63
C TYR A 89 -12.49 -9.86 8.01
N LYS A 90 -12.71 -8.57 7.86
CA LYS A 90 -14.02 -7.91 7.96
C LYS A 90 -14.51 -7.54 6.58
N THR A 91 -15.81 -7.36 6.44
CA THR A 91 -16.43 -6.78 5.27
C THR A 91 -16.61 -5.27 5.44
N PHE A 92 -17.03 -4.58 4.37
CA PHE A 92 -17.33 -3.15 4.49
C PHE A 92 -18.52 -2.92 5.41
N ASP A 93 -19.53 -3.79 5.41
CA ASP A 93 -20.70 -3.68 6.29
C ASP A 93 -20.32 -3.79 7.77
N ASP A 94 -19.30 -4.58 8.12
CA ASP A 94 -18.81 -4.71 9.50
C ASP A 94 -18.14 -3.44 10.03
N ILE A 95 -17.63 -2.58 9.13
CA ILE A 95 -16.86 -1.39 9.50
C ILE A 95 -17.55 -0.06 9.15
N ARG A 96 -18.68 -0.08 8.46
CA ARG A 96 -19.37 1.09 7.90
C ARG A 96 -19.61 2.22 8.92
N ASP A 97 -19.95 1.87 10.16
CA ASP A 97 -20.23 2.81 11.25
C ASP A 97 -18.98 3.15 12.08
N GLN A 98 -17.81 2.62 11.69
CA GLN A 98 -16.58 2.83 12.45
C GLN A 98 -15.75 3.96 11.84
N LYS A 99 -14.88 4.55 12.66
CA LYS A 99 -13.91 5.56 12.22
C LYS A 99 -12.49 5.06 12.41
N TYR A 100 -11.60 5.50 11.51
CA TYR A 100 -10.21 5.10 11.47
C TYR A 100 -9.27 6.30 11.45
N ASP A 101 -8.12 6.17 12.11
CA ASP A 101 -7.02 7.13 12.01
C ASP A 101 -6.36 7.08 10.63
N GLY A 102 -6.15 5.86 10.11
CA GLY A 102 -5.59 5.62 8.79
C GLY A 102 -6.32 4.51 8.05
N PHE A 103 -6.22 4.50 6.73
CA PHE A 103 -6.79 3.44 5.90
C PHE A 103 -5.88 3.18 4.69
N ILE A 104 -5.63 1.92 4.39
CA ILE A 104 -4.79 1.51 3.25
C ILE A 104 -5.65 0.76 2.25
N ILE A 105 -5.59 1.17 0.98
CA ILE A 105 -6.20 0.47 -0.16
C ILE A 105 -5.07 -0.08 -1.02
N THR A 106 -4.94 -1.40 -1.10
CA THR A 106 -3.84 -2.05 -1.83
C THR A 106 -4.05 -2.03 -3.34
N GLY A 107 -3.04 -2.44 -4.08
CA GLY A 107 -3.15 -2.78 -5.50
C GLY A 107 -4.04 -3.99 -5.75
N ALA A 108 -4.29 -4.25 -7.03
CA ALA A 108 -5.00 -5.42 -7.53
C ALA A 108 -4.53 -5.76 -8.95
N PRO A 109 -4.49 -7.04 -9.35
CA PRO A 109 -4.01 -7.45 -10.69
C PRO A 109 -5.11 -7.33 -11.76
N VAL A 110 -5.82 -6.22 -11.79
CA VAL A 110 -6.92 -5.90 -12.72
C VAL A 110 -6.65 -4.62 -13.53
N GLU A 111 -5.41 -4.19 -13.56
CA GLU A 111 -5.00 -2.90 -14.13
C GLU A 111 -5.22 -2.75 -15.64
N THR A 112 -5.29 -3.87 -16.38
CA THR A 112 -5.56 -3.86 -17.82
C THR A 112 -7.05 -3.72 -18.17
N MET A 113 -7.95 -3.87 -17.16
CA MET A 113 -9.39 -3.68 -17.34
C MET A 113 -9.78 -2.21 -17.16
N PRO A 114 -10.79 -1.69 -17.87
CA PRO A 114 -11.44 -0.43 -17.50
C PRO A 114 -11.89 -0.50 -16.01
N PHE A 115 -11.85 0.62 -15.30
CA PHE A 115 -12.19 0.63 -13.88
C PHE A 115 -13.62 0.16 -13.62
N GLU A 116 -14.56 0.60 -14.46
CA GLU A 116 -15.99 0.30 -14.34
C GLU A 116 -16.34 -1.17 -14.64
N GLU A 117 -15.45 -1.91 -15.31
CA GLU A 117 -15.61 -3.34 -15.60
C GLU A 117 -15.07 -4.24 -14.46
N VAL A 118 -14.41 -3.67 -13.46
CA VAL A 118 -13.92 -4.42 -12.29
C VAL A 118 -15.11 -4.83 -11.42
N GLU A 119 -15.23 -6.12 -11.13
CA GLU A 119 -16.39 -6.73 -10.44
C GLU A 119 -16.78 -5.99 -9.14
N TYR A 120 -15.80 -5.58 -8.35
CA TYR A 120 -16.00 -4.86 -7.09
C TYR A 120 -15.88 -3.33 -7.21
N TRP A 121 -15.93 -2.76 -8.42
CA TRP A 121 -15.74 -1.32 -8.62
C TRP A 121 -16.77 -0.47 -7.86
N LYS A 122 -18.04 -0.88 -7.89
CA LYS A 122 -19.11 -0.16 -7.19
C LYS A 122 -18.87 -0.13 -5.68
N GLU A 123 -18.54 -1.28 -5.08
CA GLU A 123 -18.19 -1.38 -3.66
C GLU A 123 -16.97 -0.56 -3.32
N LEU A 124 -15.91 -0.63 -4.14
CA LEU A 124 -14.69 0.15 -3.94
C LEU A 124 -14.96 1.66 -3.97
N THR A 125 -15.78 2.15 -4.88
CA THR A 125 -16.13 3.57 -4.95
C THR A 125 -16.96 4.01 -3.74
N GLU A 126 -17.85 3.17 -3.22
CA GLU A 126 -18.59 3.41 -1.99
C GLU A 126 -17.63 3.51 -0.79
N ILE A 127 -16.67 2.60 -0.69
CA ILE A 127 -15.61 2.64 0.34
C ILE A 127 -14.77 3.91 0.20
N MET A 128 -14.37 4.28 -1.01
CA MET A 128 -13.59 5.51 -1.26
C MET A 128 -14.35 6.77 -0.85
N ASP A 129 -15.65 6.84 -1.07
CA ASP A 129 -16.47 7.96 -0.58
C ASP A 129 -16.60 7.95 0.95
N TRP A 130 -16.80 6.79 1.54
CA TRP A 130 -16.85 6.61 2.98
C TRP A 130 -15.55 7.05 3.66
N THR A 131 -14.38 6.80 3.06
CA THR A 131 -13.09 7.24 3.63
C THR A 131 -13.01 8.76 3.81
N LYS A 132 -13.70 9.56 3.01
CA LYS A 132 -13.67 11.03 3.13
C LYS A 132 -14.23 11.56 4.46
N THR A 133 -15.11 10.80 5.10
CA THR A 133 -15.81 11.19 6.32
C THR A 133 -15.50 10.32 7.54
N HIS A 134 -14.96 9.11 7.32
CA HIS A 134 -14.70 8.14 8.39
C HIS A 134 -13.22 7.84 8.59
N VAL A 135 -12.35 8.34 7.72
CA VAL A 135 -10.90 8.12 7.80
C VAL A 135 -10.16 9.44 7.80
N HIS A 136 -9.16 9.56 8.68
CA HIS A 136 -8.37 10.77 8.73
C HIS A 136 -7.36 10.87 7.59
N SER A 137 -6.59 9.80 7.31
CA SER A 137 -5.66 9.74 6.17
C SER A 137 -5.76 8.39 5.45
N THR A 138 -5.95 8.42 4.12
CA THR A 138 -6.05 7.22 3.28
C THR A 138 -4.83 7.11 2.39
N LEU A 139 -4.16 5.95 2.45
CA LEU A 139 -3.01 5.58 1.61
C LEU A 139 -3.47 4.59 0.53
N HIS A 140 -3.33 4.98 -0.72
CA HIS A 140 -3.65 4.14 -1.88
C HIS A 140 -2.36 3.63 -2.51
N ILE A 141 -2.28 2.33 -2.85
CA ILE A 141 -1.07 1.68 -3.37
C ILE A 141 -1.32 1.11 -4.76
N CYS A 142 -0.41 1.35 -5.71
CA CYS A 142 -0.36 0.81 -7.07
C CYS A 142 -1.67 0.99 -7.83
N TRP A 143 -2.38 -0.09 -8.18
CA TRP A 143 -3.68 0.01 -8.85
C TRP A 143 -4.72 0.74 -7.97
N GLY A 144 -4.70 0.53 -6.66
CA GLY A 144 -5.54 1.30 -5.73
C GLY A 144 -5.27 2.80 -5.81
N ALA A 145 -4.01 3.21 -6.03
CA ALA A 145 -3.66 4.61 -6.26
C ALA A 145 -4.22 5.12 -7.60
N GLN A 146 -4.11 4.34 -8.68
CA GLN A 146 -4.71 4.70 -9.96
C GLN A 146 -6.24 4.81 -9.86
N ALA A 147 -6.88 3.86 -9.17
CA ALA A 147 -8.32 3.86 -8.95
C ALA A 147 -8.79 5.09 -8.16
N GLY A 148 -8.06 5.44 -7.09
CA GLY A 148 -8.36 6.62 -6.29
C GLY A 148 -8.15 7.94 -7.05
N LEU A 149 -7.05 8.05 -7.81
CA LEU A 149 -6.80 9.20 -8.68
C LEU A 149 -7.87 9.35 -9.76
N TYR A 150 -8.31 8.25 -10.35
CA TYR A 150 -9.40 8.25 -11.33
C TYR A 150 -10.74 8.65 -10.69
N TYR A 151 -11.13 7.99 -9.62
CA TYR A 151 -12.44 8.21 -9.00
C TYR A 151 -12.60 9.60 -8.42
N HIS A 152 -11.60 10.10 -7.68
CA HIS A 152 -11.70 11.38 -6.99
C HIS A 152 -11.34 12.59 -7.86
N TYR A 153 -10.50 12.41 -8.87
CA TYR A 153 -9.89 13.50 -9.63
C TYR A 153 -10.01 13.35 -11.14
N GLY A 154 -10.57 12.25 -11.65
CA GLY A 154 -10.71 12.00 -13.08
C GLY A 154 -9.39 11.77 -13.83
N ILE A 155 -8.31 11.42 -13.10
CA ILE A 155 -7.00 11.17 -13.72
C ILE A 155 -7.02 9.80 -14.41
N PRO A 156 -6.86 9.74 -15.75
CA PRO A 156 -6.93 8.48 -16.48
C PRO A 156 -5.65 7.65 -16.29
N LYS A 157 -5.77 6.33 -16.44
CA LYS A 157 -4.63 5.45 -16.62
C LYS A 157 -4.37 5.17 -18.08
N TYR A 158 -3.12 4.88 -18.42
CA TYR A 158 -2.67 4.57 -19.79
C TYR A 158 -1.94 3.24 -19.80
N MET A 159 -2.19 2.42 -20.83
CA MET A 159 -1.45 1.17 -21.01
C MET A 159 0.00 1.48 -21.36
N LEU A 160 0.91 0.76 -20.74
CA LEU A 160 2.33 0.73 -21.12
C LEU A 160 2.52 -0.23 -22.30
N PRO A 161 3.51 0.02 -23.18
CA PRO A 161 3.85 -0.92 -24.24
C PRO A 161 4.25 -2.31 -23.74
N GLU A 162 4.91 -2.34 -22.58
CA GLU A 162 5.41 -3.55 -21.90
C GLU A 162 5.20 -3.42 -20.39
N LYS A 163 5.17 -4.57 -19.67
CA LYS A 163 5.11 -4.56 -18.22
C LYS A 163 6.33 -3.86 -17.63
N MET A 164 6.10 -2.81 -16.87
CA MET A 164 7.15 -2.17 -16.08
C MET A 164 7.41 -3.02 -14.84
N SER A 165 8.59 -3.64 -14.76
CA SER A 165 9.01 -4.44 -13.60
C SER A 165 10.46 -4.10 -13.24
N GLY A 166 10.74 -3.82 -11.96
CA GLY A 166 12.09 -3.50 -11.51
C GLY A 166 12.15 -2.51 -10.36
N ILE A 167 13.38 -2.06 -10.08
CA ILE A 167 13.68 -1.06 -9.06
C ILE A 167 14.09 0.23 -9.75
N PHE A 168 13.36 1.30 -9.51
CA PHE A 168 13.57 2.56 -10.19
C PHE A 168 13.98 3.66 -9.22
N LYS A 169 14.84 4.58 -9.70
CA LYS A 169 15.25 5.77 -8.96
C LYS A 169 14.20 6.86 -9.10
N HIS A 170 13.81 7.44 -7.97
CA HIS A 170 12.83 8.52 -7.88
C HIS A 170 13.50 9.76 -7.30
N HIS A 171 13.18 10.92 -7.83
CA HIS A 171 13.60 12.22 -7.34
C HIS A 171 12.56 12.80 -6.40
N VAL A 172 13.00 13.30 -5.25
CA VAL A 172 12.17 14.05 -4.31
C VAL A 172 11.93 15.45 -4.86
N LEU A 173 10.67 15.77 -5.16
CA LEU A 173 10.27 17.08 -5.70
C LEU A 173 9.90 18.09 -4.60
N ARG A 174 9.54 17.59 -3.42
CA ARG A 174 9.07 18.38 -2.27
C ARG A 174 9.79 17.95 -0.99
N PRO A 175 11.07 18.33 -0.80
CA PRO A 175 11.88 17.83 0.32
C PRO A 175 11.42 18.34 1.69
N LYS A 176 10.56 19.36 1.74
CA LYS A 176 10.00 19.89 2.98
C LYS A 176 8.67 19.22 3.38
N GLU A 177 8.14 18.36 2.53
CA GLU A 177 6.89 17.67 2.82
C GLU A 177 7.10 16.64 3.94
N PRO A 178 6.27 16.65 5.01
CA PRO A 178 6.45 15.75 6.14
C PRO A 178 6.54 14.27 5.76
N LEU A 179 5.83 13.86 4.73
CA LEU A 179 5.84 12.49 4.23
C LEU A 179 7.23 12.04 3.76
N LEU A 180 8.02 12.95 3.20
CA LEU A 180 9.38 12.70 2.68
C LEU A 180 10.48 13.17 3.62
N ARG A 181 10.15 13.50 4.87
CA ARG A 181 11.14 13.94 5.85
C ARG A 181 12.20 12.86 6.09
N GLY A 182 13.46 13.22 5.91
CA GLY A 182 14.59 12.32 6.06
C GLY A 182 14.92 11.48 4.83
N PHE A 183 14.21 11.68 3.73
CA PHE A 183 14.58 11.07 2.46
C PHE A 183 15.81 11.75 1.87
N ASP A 184 16.61 10.96 1.16
CA ASP A 184 17.64 11.48 0.27
C ASP A 184 16.99 12.12 -0.96
N ASP A 185 17.73 12.98 -1.70
CA ASP A 185 17.23 13.61 -2.93
C ASP A 185 16.77 12.57 -3.98
N ILE A 186 17.39 11.37 -3.94
CA ILE A 186 17.11 10.24 -4.81
C ILE A 186 16.93 8.98 -3.96
N PHE A 187 15.85 8.26 -4.18
CA PHE A 187 15.58 6.97 -3.53
C PHE A 187 15.09 5.93 -4.52
N CYS A 188 15.15 4.67 -4.16
CA CYS A 188 14.69 3.55 -4.98
C CYS A 188 13.34 3.03 -4.50
N ALA A 189 12.50 2.61 -5.45
CA ALA A 189 11.25 1.91 -5.16
C ALA A 189 10.95 0.84 -6.22
N PRO A 190 10.37 -0.31 -5.83
CA PRO A 190 9.89 -1.33 -6.73
C PRO A 190 8.64 -0.87 -7.49
N HIS A 191 8.56 -1.27 -8.76
CA HIS A 191 7.35 -1.18 -9.57
C HIS A 191 7.09 -2.52 -10.27
N SER A 192 5.79 -2.87 -10.39
CA SER A 192 5.32 -4.00 -11.17
C SER A 192 3.91 -3.66 -11.68
N ARG A 193 3.80 -3.19 -12.93
CA ARG A 193 2.53 -2.71 -13.48
C ARG A 193 2.51 -2.68 -15.01
N HIS A 194 1.31 -2.79 -15.59
CA HIS A 194 1.05 -2.66 -17.03
C HIS A 194 0.47 -1.29 -17.41
N THR A 195 0.16 -0.45 -16.44
CA THR A 195 -0.44 0.87 -16.66
C THR A 195 0.28 1.97 -15.90
N GLU A 196 0.10 3.21 -16.34
CA GLU A 196 0.63 4.40 -15.69
C GLU A 196 -0.42 5.51 -15.57
N VAL A 197 -0.18 6.46 -14.68
CA VAL A 197 -0.77 7.80 -14.71
C VAL A 197 0.29 8.80 -15.16
N ARG A 198 -0.10 9.81 -15.93
CA ARG A 198 0.85 10.79 -16.46
C ARG A 198 0.95 12.02 -15.59
N ALA A 199 2.17 12.45 -15.30
CA ALA A 199 2.43 13.68 -14.56
C ALA A 199 1.75 14.90 -15.20
N ALA A 200 1.65 14.94 -16.52
CA ALA A 200 0.98 16.03 -17.23
C ALA A 200 -0.52 16.15 -16.91
N ASP A 201 -1.19 15.02 -16.64
CA ASP A 201 -2.61 15.04 -16.25
C ASP A 201 -2.78 15.42 -14.79
N ILE A 202 -1.93 14.90 -13.89
CA ILE A 202 -1.94 15.25 -12.47
C ILE A 202 -1.67 16.75 -12.28
N ARG A 203 -0.71 17.33 -13.00
CA ARG A 203 -0.35 18.76 -12.90
C ARG A 203 -1.45 19.72 -13.38
N LYS A 204 -2.49 19.24 -14.06
CA LYS A 204 -3.66 20.06 -14.44
C LYS A 204 -4.62 20.28 -13.28
N ASP A 205 -4.60 19.45 -12.27
CA ASP A 205 -5.46 19.54 -11.10
C ASP A 205 -4.70 20.13 -9.91
N GLU A 206 -5.01 21.38 -9.55
CA GLU A 206 -4.35 22.11 -8.46
C GLU A 206 -4.54 21.46 -7.07
N ARG A 207 -5.48 20.54 -6.95
CA ARG A 207 -5.71 19.77 -5.72
C ARG A 207 -4.68 18.68 -5.50
N LEU A 208 -3.90 18.32 -6.53
CA LEU A 208 -2.92 17.25 -6.52
C LEU A 208 -1.50 17.81 -6.50
N THR A 209 -0.64 17.24 -5.67
CA THR A 209 0.79 17.58 -5.61
C THR A 209 1.63 16.33 -5.83
N ILE A 210 2.48 16.34 -6.86
CA ILE A 210 3.47 15.27 -7.06
C ILE A 210 4.62 15.51 -6.09
N LEU A 211 4.87 14.55 -5.21
CA LEU A 211 5.96 14.61 -4.22
C LEU A 211 7.24 13.94 -4.72
N ALA A 212 7.12 12.88 -5.51
CA ALA A 212 8.25 12.16 -6.09
C ALA A 212 7.91 11.58 -7.47
N GLU A 213 8.87 11.63 -8.40
CA GLU A 213 8.75 11.05 -9.73
C GLU A 213 10.09 10.47 -10.22
N SER A 214 10.02 9.55 -11.16
CA SER A 214 11.14 8.91 -11.85
C SER A 214 11.18 9.29 -13.31
N HIS A 215 12.36 9.41 -13.88
CA HIS A 215 12.52 9.57 -15.34
C HIS A 215 12.09 8.30 -16.10
N GLU A 216 12.28 7.12 -15.49
CA GLU A 216 11.97 5.84 -16.11
C GLU A 216 10.56 5.35 -15.74
N ALA A 217 10.19 5.45 -14.45
CA ALA A 217 8.93 4.90 -13.93
C ALA A 217 7.81 5.96 -13.79
N GLY A 218 8.06 7.21 -14.15
CA GLY A 218 7.06 8.27 -14.07
C GLY A 218 6.69 8.64 -12.62
N VAL A 219 5.42 8.99 -12.41
CA VAL A 219 4.93 9.43 -11.10
C VAL A 219 5.01 8.31 -10.06
N HIS A 220 5.45 8.65 -8.85
CA HIS A 220 5.53 7.69 -7.74
C HIS A 220 4.63 8.05 -6.56
N ILE A 221 4.75 9.26 -6.03
CA ILE A 221 3.97 9.70 -4.87
C ILE A 221 3.22 10.98 -5.21
N VAL A 222 1.90 10.95 -4.97
CA VAL A 222 1.01 12.09 -5.11
C VAL A 222 0.26 12.30 -3.79
N GLU A 223 0.11 13.55 -3.38
CA GLU A 223 -0.64 13.94 -2.21
C GLU A 223 -1.81 14.85 -2.59
N ALA A 224 -2.92 14.71 -1.87
CA ALA A 224 -4.08 15.58 -1.96
C ALA A 224 -4.67 15.86 -0.58
N MET A 225 -5.43 16.95 -0.47
CA MET A 225 -6.17 17.32 0.74
C MET A 225 -5.29 17.40 2.00
N ASN A 226 -4.05 17.92 1.87
CA ASN A 226 -3.08 18.04 2.97
C ASN A 226 -2.83 16.68 3.66
N GLY A 227 -2.54 15.63 2.89
CA GLY A 227 -2.23 14.30 3.40
C GLY A 227 -3.43 13.43 3.76
N ARG A 228 -4.66 13.92 3.58
CA ARG A 228 -5.84 13.07 3.78
C ARG A 228 -5.98 11.99 2.70
N GLN A 229 -5.40 12.22 1.53
CA GLN A 229 -5.31 11.23 0.46
C GLN A 229 -3.88 11.20 -0.08
N ILE A 230 -3.27 10.03 -0.03
CA ILE A 230 -1.92 9.77 -0.51
C ILE A 230 -1.98 8.62 -1.52
N PHE A 231 -1.33 8.80 -2.67
CA PHE A 231 -1.32 7.84 -3.77
C PHE A 231 0.11 7.45 -4.09
N VAL A 232 0.45 6.17 -3.95
CA VAL A 232 1.78 5.60 -4.20
C VAL A 232 1.70 4.61 -5.34
N LEU A 233 2.37 4.87 -6.45
CA LEU A 233 2.28 4.08 -7.69
C LEU A 233 3.23 2.87 -7.70
N GLY A 234 4.15 2.79 -6.76
CA GLY A 234 5.09 1.68 -6.58
C GLY A 234 4.81 0.87 -5.32
N HIS A 235 5.73 -0.04 -4.98
CA HIS A 235 5.55 -1.07 -3.95
C HIS A 235 6.70 -1.08 -2.92
N GLY A 236 6.71 -0.10 -1.99
CA GLY A 236 7.69 -0.08 -0.91
C GLY A 236 7.60 -1.29 0.02
N GLU A 237 6.43 -1.90 0.13
CA GLU A 237 6.14 -3.06 1.00
C GLU A 237 6.72 -4.39 0.51
N TYR A 238 7.13 -4.49 -0.75
CA TYR A 238 7.56 -5.76 -1.36
C TYR A 238 8.72 -6.43 -0.63
N ASP A 239 8.63 -7.76 -0.53
CA ASP A 239 9.74 -8.61 -0.08
C ASP A 239 10.88 -8.61 -1.10
N ALA A 240 12.07 -8.99 -0.63
CA ALA A 240 13.25 -9.04 -1.49
C ALA A 240 13.04 -9.88 -2.76
N ASP A 241 12.29 -10.97 -2.65
CA ASP A 241 12.07 -11.95 -3.72
C ASP A 241 10.75 -11.79 -4.49
N THR A 242 9.94 -10.77 -4.20
CA THR A 242 8.60 -10.61 -4.80
C THR A 242 8.69 -10.51 -6.33
N LEU A 243 9.52 -9.61 -6.86
CA LEU A 243 9.65 -9.44 -8.31
C LEU A 243 10.29 -10.68 -8.99
N LYS A 244 11.19 -11.38 -8.29
CA LYS A 244 11.75 -12.65 -8.76
C LYS A 244 10.66 -13.72 -8.91
N LYS A 245 9.80 -13.88 -7.89
CA LYS A 245 8.67 -14.82 -7.92
C LYS A 245 7.65 -14.46 -9.02
N GLU A 246 7.40 -13.16 -9.24
CA GLU A 246 6.56 -12.74 -10.36
C GLU A 246 7.17 -13.08 -11.71
N TYR A 247 8.46 -12.82 -11.90
CA TYR A 247 9.20 -13.13 -13.12
C TYR A 247 9.22 -14.63 -13.41
N GLU A 248 9.57 -15.45 -12.42
CA GLU A 248 9.59 -16.93 -12.53
C GLU A 248 8.19 -17.48 -12.82
N ARG A 249 7.14 -16.95 -12.17
CA ARG A 249 5.75 -17.33 -12.43
C ARG A 249 5.35 -17.04 -13.88
N ASP A 250 5.71 -15.87 -14.40
CA ASP A 250 5.33 -15.44 -15.74
C ASP A 250 6.10 -16.25 -16.81
N LEU A 251 7.36 -16.58 -16.56
CA LEU A 251 8.12 -17.56 -17.36
C LEU A 251 7.48 -18.95 -17.38
N ALA A 252 7.08 -19.46 -16.21
CA ALA A 252 6.44 -20.78 -16.08
C ALA A 252 5.09 -20.85 -16.81
N LYS A 253 4.42 -19.73 -17.03
CA LYS A 253 3.19 -19.62 -17.85
C LYS A 253 3.45 -19.54 -19.36
N GLY A 254 4.71 -19.62 -19.78
CA GLY A 254 5.09 -19.47 -21.19
C GLY A 254 5.01 -18.03 -21.71
N MET A 255 4.88 -17.04 -20.83
CA MET A 255 5.06 -15.65 -21.15
C MET A 255 6.55 -15.36 -21.38
N ASN A 256 6.88 -14.33 -22.08
CA ASN A 256 8.27 -13.88 -22.28
C ASN A 256 8.49 -12.54 -21.54
N PRO A 257 8.48 -12.52 -20.19
CA PRO A 257 8.64 -11.30 -19.44
C PRO A 257 10.07 -10.77 -19.56
N GLU A 258 10.23 -9.45 -19.60
CA GLU A 258 11.54 -8.84 -19.42
C GLU A 258 12.08 -9.13 -18.01
N VAL A 259 13.40 -9.25 -17.89
CA VAL A 259 14.06 -9.33 -16.59
C VAL A 259 13.76 -8.05 -15.80
N PRO A 260 13.34 -8.12 -14.52
CA PRO A 260 13.10 -6.93 -13.72
C PRO A 260 14.33 -6.02 -13.68
N ARG A 261 14.17 -4.77 -14.12
CA ARG A 261 15.26 -3.80 -14.29
C ARG A 261 15.87 -3.40 -12.95
N HIS A 262 17.20 -3.32 -12.87
CA HIS A 262 17.97 -2.89 -11.69
C HIS A 262 17.67 -3.70 -10.41
N TYR A 263 17.16 -4.90 -10.57
CA TYR A 263 16.73 -5.74 -9.47
C TYR A 263 17.72 -6.86 -9.14
N PHE A 264 18.23 -7.53 -10.15
CA PHE A 264 19.30 -8.50 -9.96
C PHE A 264 20.69 -7.84 -10.06
N ARG A 265 21.69 -8.43 -9.42
CA ARG A 265 23.08 -8.01 -9.61
C ARG A 265 23.45 -8.17 -11.08
N ASN A 266 24.07 -7.15 -11.68
CA ASN A 266 24.42 -7.10 -13.10
C ASN A 266 23.23 -7.30 -14.08
N ASP A 267 21.99 -7.11 -13.61
CA ASP A 267 20.75 -7.42 -14.35
C ASP A 267 20.67 -8.87 -14.87
N ASP A 268 21.39 -9.80 -14.20
CA ASP A 268 21.37 -11.24 -14.51
C ASP A 268 20.38 -11.96 -13.55
N PRO A 269 19.31 -12.62 -14.07
CA PRO A 269 18.33 -13.31 -13.24
C PRO A 269 18.88 -14.54 -12.50
N ASN A 270 20.10 -14.98 -12.80
CA ASN A 270 20.78 -16.04 -12.08
C ASN A 270 21.59 -15.54 -10.88
N GLU A 271 21.74 -14.23 -10.74
CA GLU A 271 22.46 -13.61 -9.63
C GLU A 271 21.53 -13.19 -8.48
N ASP A 272 22.14 -12.73 -7.38
CA ASP A 272 21.43 -12.28 -6.19
C ASP A 272 20.63 -11.00 -6.45
N VAL A 273 19.51 -10.89 -5.72
CA VAL A 273 18.68 -9.68 -5.69
C VAL A 273 19.39 -8.54 -4.96
N LEU A 274 19.34 -7.33 -5.51
CA LEU A 274 19.81 -6.10 -4.89
C LEU A 274 18.66 -5.37 -4.21
N VAL A 275 18.58 -5.46 -2.88
CA VAL A 275 17.57 -4.75 -2.09
C VAL A 275 18.04 -3.33 -1.78
N THR A 276 17.43 -2.35 -2.45
CA THR A 276 17.84 -0.93 -2.35
C THR A 276 16.71 0.01 -1.92
N TRP A 277 15.54 -0.51 -1.53
CA TRP A 277 14.33 0.30 -1.26
C TRP A 277 13.84 0.25 0.19
N LYS A 278 14.21 -0.77 0.98
CA LYS A 278 13.59 -1.01 2.30
C LYS A 278 13.77 0.14 3.29
N ALA A 279 14.90 0.83 3.28
CA ALA A 279 15.15 1.93 4.20
C ALA A 279 14.14 3.08 3.99
N HIS A 280 13.98 3.52 2.73
CA HIS A 280 13.04 4.59 2.37
C HIS A 280 11.59 4.14 2.49
N ALA A 281 11.28 2.88 2.20
CA ALA A 281 9.95 2.33 2.43
C ALA A 281 9.57 2.37 3.92
N ASN A 282 10.44 1.90 4.80
CA ASN A 282 10.21 1.98 6.25
C ASN A 282 10.05 3.43 6.72
N LEU A 283 10.88 4.35 6.20
CA LEU A 283 10.79 5.77 6.54
C LEU A 283 9.46 6.37 6.05
N PHE A 284 9.01 6.03 4.84
CA PHE A 284 7.74 6.46 4.29
C PHE A 284 6.56 6.07 5.19
N TYR A 285 6.45 4.79 5.54
CA TYR A 285 5.36 4.32 6.41
C TYR A 285 5.45 4.91 7.81
N THR A 286 6.66 5.06 8.36
CA THR A 286 6.87 5.73 9.66
C THR A 286 6.43 7.20 9.61
N ASN A 287 6.76 7.94 8.54
CA ASN A 287 6.36 9.32 8.36
C ASN A 287 4.84 9.44 8.18
N TRP A 288 4.22 8.56 7.39
CA TRP A 288 2.78 8.53 7.23
C TRP A 288 2.08 8.30 8.57
N VAL A 289 2.47 7.26 9.30
CA VAL A 289 1.89 6.97 10.63
C VAL A 289 2.10 8.13 11.60
N ASN A 290 3.29 8.72 11.66
CA ASN A 290 3.62 9.75 12.62
C ASN A 290 2.98 11.11 12.29
N TYR A 291 3.13 11.58 11.04
CA TYR A 291 2.76 12.95 10.68
C TYR A 291 1.33 13.10 10.15
N TYR A 292 0.80 12.08 9.47
CA TYR A 292 -0.51 12.14 8.82
C TYR A 292 -1.59 11.36 9.55
N VAL A 293 -1.21 10.35 10.33
CA VAL A 293 -2.16 9.55 11.10
C VAL A 293 -2.17 9.97 12.57
N TYR A 294 -1.02 9.94 13.26
CA TYR A 294 -0.96 10.17 14.70
C TYR A 294 -1.09 11.65 15.09
N GLN A 295 -0.27 12.54 14.49
CA GLN A 295 -0.18 13.93 14.96
C GLN A 295 -1.39 14.78 14.54
N THR A 296 -2.06 14.44 13.47
CA THR A 296 -3.16 15.23 12.92
C THR A 296 -4.55 14.70 13.25
N THR A 297 -4.67 13.42 13.64
CA THR A 297 -5.96 12.84 14.04
C THR A 297 -6.40 13.37 15.40
N PRO A 298 -7.68 13.78 15.58
CA PRO A 298 -8.22 14.12 16.88
C PRO A 298 -8.16 12.92 17.84
N TYR A 299 -7.88 13.17 19.13
CA TYR A 299 -7.85 12.10 20.14
C TYR A 299 -9.15 11.29 20.19
N TYR A 300 -10.30 11.98 20.05
CA TYR A 300 -11.61 11.34 19.92
C TYR A 300 -12.02 11.32 18.44
N LEU A 301 -12.10 10.13 17.82
CA LEU A 301 -12.46 9.96 16.42
C LEU A 301 -13.87 10.51 16.09
N ASP A 302 -14.78 10.51 17.05
CA ASP A 302 -16.13 11.06 16.87
C ASP A 302 -16.14 12.57 16.54
N LYS A 303 -15.01 13.25 16.76
CA LYS A 303 -14.82 14.66 16.42
C LYS A 303 -14.24 14.90 15.02
N MET A 304 -14.05 13.83 14.23
CA MET A 304 -13.66 13.95 12.82
C MET A 304 -14.81 14.44 11.97
#